data_978207a6e914644a9259f4600b14aff4
#
_entry.id   978207a6e914644a9259f4600b14aff4
#
_cell.length_a   1.000
_cell.length_b   1.000
_cell.length_c   1.000
_cell.angle_alpha   90.00
_cell.angle_beta   90.00
_cell.angle_gamma   90.00
#
_symmetry.space_group_name_H-M   'P 1'
#
loop_
_entity.id
_entity.type
_entity.pdbx_description
1 polymer ?
#
loop_
_entity_poly.entity_id
_entity_poly.type
_entity_poly.pdbx_seq_one_letter_code
_entity_poly.pdbx_strand_id
1 'polypeptide(L)'
;HQNDNDWNKLFSRFEPIPGYRQIFDLSIDLVQTSCGMSVPFYDYVEEREQLTNHSIKKGEQGIKDYWKEKNQFSIDGQPTHIVDKNL
;
A
#
# COMPACT_ATOMS: atom_id res chain seq x y z
N HIS A 1 2.90 -4.48 8.75
CA HIS A 1 4.05 -4.94 7.94
C HIS A 1 4.16 -6.46 7.91
N GLN A 2 4.92 -7.00 6.97
CA GLN A 2 5.01 -8.44 6.69
C GLN A 2 5.50 -9.29 7.87
N ASN A 3 6.33 -8.76 8.74
CA ASN A 3 6.86 -9.47 9.90
C ASN A 3 5.99 -9.32 11.17
N ASP A 4 4.85 -8.65 11.08
CA ASP A 4 3.93 -8.53 12.20
C ASP A 4 3.10 -9.81 12.38
N ASN A 5 2.73 -10.13 13.63
CA ASN A 5 2.10 -11.40 13.98
C ASN A 5 0.77 -11.67 13.28
N ASP A 6 -0.02 -10.64 12.99
CA ASP A 6 -1.34 -10.73 12.37
C ASP A 6 -1.31 -10.58 10.84
N TRP A 7 -0.12 -10.44 10.24
CA TRP A 7 0.03 -10.26 8.80
C TRP A 7 -0.67 -11.35 7.99
N ASN A 8 -0.39 -12.61 8.27
CA ASN A 8 -0.95 -13.72 7.49
C ASN A 8 -2.47 -13.77 7.54
N LYS A 9 -3.06 -13.48 8.70
CA LYS A 9 -4.51 -13.42 8.89
C LYS A 9 -5.15 -12.33 8.04
N LEU A 10 -4.57 -11.13 8.04
CA LEU A 10 -5.08 -9.99 7.29
C LEU A 10 -4.80 -10.13 5.80
N PHE A 11 -3.60 -10.55 5.42
CA PHE A 11 -3.18 -10.72 4.03
C PHE A 11 -3.99 -11.77 3.28
N SER A 12 -4.50 -12.79 3.97
CA SER A 12 -5.36 -13.81 3.35
C SER A 12 -6.64 -13.25 2.72
N ARG A 13 -7.02 -12.01 3.05
CA ARG A 13 -8.20 -11.31 2.51
C ARG A 13 -7.94 -10.61 1.18
N PHE A 14 -6.71 -10.57 0.72
CA PHE A 14 -6.30 -9.85 -0.49
C PHE A 14 -5.70 -10.80 -1.51
N GLU A 15 -5.86 -10.47 -2.79
CA GLU A 15 -5.07 -11.10 -3.85
C GLU A 15 -3.64 -10.57 -3.79
N PRO A 16 -2.61 -11.44 -3.83
CA PRO A 16 -1.23 -10.99 -3.83
C PRO A 16 -0.90 -10.25 -5.13
N ILE A 17 -0.64 -8.95 -5.01
CA ILE A 17 -0.20 -8.09 -6.12
C ILE A 17 1.24 -7.69 -5.84
N PRO A 18 2.16 -7.79 -6.83
CA PRO A 18 3.56 -7.39 -6.63
C PRO A 18 3.67 -5.94 -6.15
N GLY A 19 4.58 -5.70 -5.19
CA GLY A 19 4.80 -4.37 -4.64
C GLY A 19 4.03 -4.08 -3.35
N TYR A 20 3.21 -5.00 -2.85
CA TYR A 20 2.59 -4.85 -1.53
C TYR A 20 3.66 -4.72 -0.43
N ARG A 21 3.39 -3.94 0.59
CA ARG A 21 4.36 -3.71 1.68
C ARG A 21 3.74 -3.57 3.05
N GLN A 22 2.48 -3.16 3.14
CA GLN A 22 1.79 -2.97 4.41
C GLN A 22 0.29 -3.05 4.25
N ILE A 23 -0.39 -3.38 5.35
CA ILE A 23 -1.84 -3.40 5.47
C ILE A 23 -2.22 -2.46 6.60
N PHE A 24 -3.25 -1.63 6.40
CA PHE A 24 -3.84 -0.81 7.44
C PHE A 24 -5.12 -1.48 7.93
N ASP A 25 -5.19 -1.69 9.24
CA ASP A 25 -6.37 -2.21 9.92
C ASP A 25 -6.95 -1.09 10.79
N LEU A 26 -8.16 -0.63 10.46
CA LEU A 26 -8.80 0.50 11.11
C LEU A 26 -10.01 0.02 11.92
N SER A 27 -9.99 0.29 13.23
CA SER A 27 -11.18 0.17 14.09
C SER A 27 -12.02 1.43 13.95
N ILE A 28 -13.24 1.27 13.43
CA ILE A 28 -14.13 2.40 13.17
C ILE A 28 -15.02 2.63 14.39
N ASP A 29 -14.96 3.82 14.98
CA ASP A 29 -15.80 4.23 16.11
C ASP A 29 -16.78 5.36 15.77
N LEU A 30 -16.61 6.02 14.62
CA LEU A 30 -17.49 7.06 14.12
C LEU A 30 -17.54 7.06 12.60
N VAL A 31 -18.74 7.06 12.04
CA VAL A 31 -18.98 7.24 10.61
C VAL A 31 -19.91 8.42 10.41
N GLN A 32 -19.53 9.34 9.52
CA GLN A 32 -20.30 10.52 9.19
C GLN A 32 -20.47 10.61 7.67
N THR A 33 -21.68 10.99 7.26
CA THR A 33 -21.96 11.30 5.86
C THR A 33 -22.12 12.81 5.68
N SER A 34 -21.85 13.30 4.48
CA SER A 34 -22.02 14.70 4.12
C SER A 34 -22.75 14.82 2.78
N CYS A 35 -23.20 16.05 2.47
CA CYS A 35 -23.92 16.35 1.24
C CYS A 35 -22.98 16.30 0.03
N GLY A 36 -23.40 15.60 -1.03
CA GLY A 36 -22.65 15.49 -2.29
C GLY A 36 -23.17 16.40 -3.42
N MET A 37 -23.98 17.40 -3.12
CA MET A 37 -24.64 18.22 -4.14
C MET A 37 -23.69 18.98 -5.08
N SER A 38 -22.48 19.32 -4.61
CA SER A 38 -21.46 20.02 -5.41
C SER A 38 -20.39 19.11 -5.96
N VAL A 39 -20.50 17.80 -5.73
CA VAL A 39 -19.52 16.83 -6.25
C VAL A 39 -19.79 16.59 -7.72
N PRO A 40 -18.80 16.77 -8.62
CA PRO A 40 -18.98 16.45 -10.04
C PRO A 40 -19.26 14.97 -10.29
N PHE A 41 -19.97 14.69 -11.37
CA PHE A 41 -20.10 13.33 -11.86
C PHE A 41 -18.90 12.94 -12.71
N TYR A 42 -18.43 11.71 -12.55
CA TYR A 42 -17.36 11.12 -13.35
C TYR A 42 -17.80 9.75 -13.86
N ASP A 43 -17.43 9.43 -15.09
CA ASP A 43 -17.60 8.09 -15.64
C ASP A 43 -16.36 7.25 -15.35
N TYR A 44 -16.58 6.04 -14.84
CA TYR A 44 -15.51 5.07 -14.71
C TYR A 44 -15.09 4.58 -16.11
N VAL A 45 -13.81 4.62 -16.43
CA VAL A 45 -13.27 4.15 -17.70
C VAL A 45 -12.62 2.77 -17.50
N GLU A 46 -11.56 2.70 -16.71
CA GLU A 46 -10.85 1.44 -16.44
C GLU A 46 -9.82 1.61 -15.34
N GLU A 47 -9.32 0.51 -14.80
CA GLU A 47 -8.19 0.50 -13.90
C GLU A 47 -6.87 0.70 -14.66
N ARG A 48 -5.89 1.30 -14.00
CA ARG A 48 -4.52 1.36 -14.50
C ARG A 48 -3.74 0.15 -14.05
N GLU A 49 -2.98 -0.45 -14.96
CA GLU A 49 -2.10 -1.58 -14.66
C GLU A 49 -0.62 -1.20 -14.63
N GLN A 50 -0.30 0.07 -14.82
CA GLN A 50 1.08 0.55 -14.92
C GLN A 50 1.93 0.22 -13.70
N LEU A 51 1.39 0.41 -12.48
CA LEU A 51 2.12 0.13 -11.25
C LEU A 51 2.37 -1.37 -11.08
N THR A 52 1.34 -2.19 -11.33
CA THR A 52 1.46 -3.66 -11.25
C THR A 52 2.49 -4.16 -12.25
N ASN A 53 2.43 -3.71 -13.49
CA ASN A 53 3.39 -4.08 -14.54
C ASN A 53 4.81 -3.62 -14.21
N HIS A 54 4.97 -2.43 -13.67
CA HIS A 54 6.26 -1.93 -13.20
C HIS A 54 6.83 -2.80 -12.07
N SER A 55 6.00 -3.19 -11.12
CA SER A 55 6.40 -4.05 -10.01
C SER A 55 6.79 -5.44 -10.47
N ILE A 56 6.07 -6.02 -11.42
CA ILE A 56 6.39 -7.31 -12.03
C ILE A 56 7.75 -7.22 -12.75
N LYS A 57 7.97 -6.17 -13.52
CA LYS A 57 9.23 -5.95 -14.26
C LYS A 57 10.43 -5.78 -13.33
N LYS A 58 10.27 -5.05 -12.22
CA LYS A 58 11.31 -4.88 -11.21
C LYS A 58 11.67 -6.21 -10.53
N GLY A 59 10.70 -7.07 -10.33
CA GLY A 59 10.83 -8.31 -9.58
C GLY A 59 10.93 -8.09 -8.07
N GLU A 60 10.84 -9.16 -7.32
CA GLU A 60 10.84 -9.12 -5.85
C GLU A 60 12.10 -8.43 -5.29
N GLN A 61 13.28 -8.82 -5.78
CA GLN A 61 14.54 -8.24 -5.31
C GLN A 61 14.66 -6.77 -5.70
N GLY A 62 14.25 -6.40 -6.91
CA GLY A 62 14.27 -5.01 -7.38
C GLY A 62 13.36 -4.10 -6.55
N ILE A 63 12.21 -4.59 -6.11
CA ILE A 63 11.32 -3.87 -5.20
C ILE A 63 11.97 -3.66 -3.83
N LYS A 64 12.59 -4.70 -3.27
CA LYS A 64 13.30 -4.60 -1.99
C LYS A 64 14.47 -3.62 -2.06
N ASP A 65 15.22 -3.63 -3.14
CA ASP A 65 16.32 -2.68 -3.36
C ASP A 65 15.80 -1.23 -3.47
N TYR A 66 14.67 -1.03 -4.15
CA TYR A 66 14.02 0.27 -4.21
C TYR A 66 13.58 0.77 -2.83
N TRP A 67 13.03 -0.08 -1.99
CA TRP A 67 12.67 0.28 -0.61
C TRP A 67 13.88 0.73 0.20
N LYS A 68 15.00 0.04 0.07
CA LYS A 68 16.25 0.40 0.73
C LYS A 68 16.80 1.75 0.24
N GLU A 69 16.67 2.01 -1.04
CA GLU A 69 17.19 3.25 -1.63
C GLU A 69 16.29 4.46 -1.36
N LYS A 70 14.97 4.29 -1.48
CA LYS A 70 14.03 5.42 -1.54
C LYS A 70 13.06 5.56 -0.39
N ASN A 71 12.80 4.50 0.37
CA ASN A 71 11.64 4.48 1.26
C ASN A 71 11.98 4.33 2.76
N GLN A 72 13.22 4.45 3.17
CA GLN A 72 13.58 4.29 4.58
C GLN A 72 13.17 5.48 5.45
N PHE A 73 13.05 6.67 4.86
CA PHE A 73 12.70 7.89 5.57
C PHE A 73 11.58 8.62 4.84
N SER A 74 10.69 9.26 5.61
CA SER A 74 9.70 10.18 5.07
C SER A 74 10.36 11.50 4.62
N ILE A 75 9.60 12.36 3.95
CA ILE A 75 10.11 13.64 3.45
C ILE A 75 10.60 14.57 4.59
N ASP A 76 10.05 14.41 5.79
CA ASP A 76 10.45 15.15 7.00
C ASP A 76 11.45 14.38 7.88
N GLY A 77 12.06 13.30 7.34
CA GLY A 77 13.15 12.58 7.97
C GLY A 77 12.75 11.53 9.01
N GLN A 78 11.47 11.20 9.13
CA GLN A 78 11.01 10.18 10.06
C GLN A 78 11.27 8.77 9.49
N PRO A 79 11.72 7.81 10.32
CA PRO A 79 11.94 6.43 9.86
C PRO A 79 10.60 5.75 9.50
N THR A 80 10.57 5.09 8.37
CA THR A 80 9.37 4.37 7.90
C THR A 80 9.32 2.92 8.37
N HIS A 81 10.43 2.38 8.83
CA HIS A 81 10.59 0.97 9.22
C HIS A 81 10.29 -0.04 8.09
N ILE A 82 10.31 0.40 6.85
CA ILE A 82 9.97 -0.47 5.71
C ILE A 82 10.95 -1.63 5.57
N VAL A 83 12.22 -1.40 5.84
CA VAL A 83 13.25 -2.43 5.74
C VAL A 83 13.18 -3.39 6.92
N ASP A 84 13.26 -2.90 8.14
CA ASP A 84 13.26 -3.75 9.35
C ASP A 84 11.93 -4.46 9.61
N LYS A 85 10.82 -3.98 9.05
CA LYS A 85 9.49 -4.59 9.18
C LYS A 85 9.07 -5.50 8.02
N ASN A 86 9.79 -5.50 6.89
CA ASN A 86 9.41 -6.25 5.69
C ASN A 86 10.53 -7.09 5.06
N LEU A 87 11.75 -7.00 5.57
CA LEU A 87 12.90 -7.77 5.04
C LEU A 87 13.48 -8.77 6.02
#